data_9c5a6d805571bb38837c35ca3e4204b7
#
_entry.id   9c5a6d805571bb38837c35ca3e4204b7
#
_cell.length_a   1.000
_cell.length_b   1.000
_cell.length_c   1.000
_cell.angle_alpha   90.00
_cell.angle_beta   90.00
_cell.angle_gamma   90.00
#
_symmetry.space_group_name_H-M   'P 1'
#
loop_
_entity.id
_entity.type
_entity.pdbx_description
1 polymer ?
#
loop_
_entity_poly.entity_id
_entity_poly.type
_entity_poly.pdbx_seq_one_letter_code
_entity_poly.pdbx_strand_id
1 'polypeptide(L)'
;IDNKEAVKISDWTFKFNTISNTTLEQCWNCTVDTSDSEWSVVPVDYNKIIESQAQMNNVGFIISFASKEELKKYTLDFKLESGMEIVLADDGKAYKAGEEIADSSEESTVVENTASGDDTAQPGGSDSGNDSGNNSNTGSNEGIVTTVPTGRLQVSGTKLTDESGNIIQLRGVSTHGISWFPDYVNYDAFATLRDDWGANVVRIAMYPEEYNGYLSGGDKAALKQIIDNGVNYATELGMYVIIDWHVLNYAPSRHTQEACDFFAEMASKYSGHDNVIYEICNEPVGADWNSDIKPYAETVIGTIRQFDDHSLILVGTNTWSQDVDSVVGNTLDDGNVMYVAHFYAGTHKENIRNKISTALNAGVPVFISECSICDASGNGGIDYASANEWLDFMNSNQLSFIAWSLSNKAET
;
A
#
# COMPACT_ATOMS: atom_id res chain seq x y z
N ILE A 1 -6.28 20.63 7.50
CA ILE A 1 -6.44 22.10 7.63
C ILE A 1 -5.63 22.74 6.51
N ASP A 2 -6.28 23.50 5.64
CA ASP A 2 -5.65 24.20 4.52
C ASP A 2 -5.56 25.70 4.84
N ASN A 3 -4.33 26.20 5.07
CA ASN A 3 -4.10 27.61 5.30
C ASN A 3 -3.87 28.35 3.97
N LYS A 4 -4.95 28.85 3.38
CA LYS A 4 -4.90 29.65 2.14
C LYS A 4 -4.55 31.13 2.36
N GLU A 5 -4.36 31.54 3.62
CA GLU A 5 -4.07 32.91 3.97
C GLU A 5 -2.58 33.26 3.74
N ALA A 6 -2.30 34.57 3.57
CA ALA A 6 -0.94 35.06 3.40
C ALA A 6 -0.12 35.11 4.70
N VAL A 7 -0.74 34.70 5.82
CA VAL A 7 -0.12 34.71 7.16
C VAL A 7 -0.17 33.30 7.75
N LYS A 8 0.80 32.99 8.61
CA LYS A 8 0.78 31.73 9.35
C LYS A 8 -0.31 31.73 10.43
N ILE A 9 -0.91 30.58 10.66
CA ILE A 9 -1.81 30.33 11.78
C ILE A 9 -0.99 29.70 12.90
N SER A 10 -1.11 30.23 14.13
CA SER A 10 -0.45 29.69 15.32
C SER A 10 -1.46 29.40 16.41
N ASP A 11 -1.17 28.33 17.19
CA ASP A 11 -2.01 27.90 18.33
C ASP A 11 -3.51 27.78 17.96
N TRP A 12 -3.78 27.07 16.88
CA TRP A 12 -5.11 26.85 16.37
C TRP A 12 -5.97 26.02 17.34
N THR A 13 -7.26 26.34 17.43
CA THR A 13 -8.22 25.56 18.20
C THR A 13 -9.50 25.40 17.39
N PHE A 14 -9.97 24.16 17.23
CA PHE A 14 -11.29 23.88 16.70
C PHE A 14 -12.27 23.62 17.81
N LYS A 15 -13.44 24.25 17.74
CA LYS A 15 -14.54 23.98 18.66
C LYS A 15 -15.77 23.55 17.90
N PHE A 16 -16.45 22.56 18.43
CA PHE A 16 -17.71 22.09 17.89
C PHE A 16 -18.64 21.56 19.00
N ASN A 17 -19.92 21.74 18.78
CA ASN A 17 -20.91 21.21 19.71
C ASN A 17 -21.14 19.73 19.47
N THR A 18 -21.26 18.95 20.53
CA THR A 18 -21.60 17.53 20.47
C THR A 18 -23.02 17.30 20.94
N ILE A 19 -23.64 16.22 20.47
CA ILE A 19 -24.91 15.72 20.99
C ILE A 19 -24.69 14.75 22.14
N SER A 20 -25.73 14.58 22.98
CA SER A 20 -25.67 13.62 24.07
C SER A 20 -25.34 12.21 23.55
N ASN A 21 -24.48 11.49 24.26
CA ASN A 21 -23.97 10.15 23.93
C ASN A 21 -23.01 10.09 22.73
N THR A 22 -22.32 11.20 22.40
CA THR A 22 -21.15 11.17 21.52
C THR A 22 -19.94 10.70 22.33
N THR A 23 -19.15 9.78 21.78
CA THR A 23 -17.93 9.25 22.39
C THR A 23 -16.73 9.53 21.50
N LEU A 24 -15.65 10.04 22.07
CA LEU A 24 -14.35 10.11 21.39
C LEU A 24 -13.72 8.71 21.40
N GLU A 25 -13.56 8.11 20.25
CA GLU A 25 -12.93 6.79 20.11
C GLU A 25 -11.40 6.91 19.99
N GLN A 26 -10.95 7.88 19.21
CA GLN A 26 -9.52 8.08 18.95
C GLN A 26 -9.23 9.52 18.52
N CYS A 27 -8.05 10.04 18.84
CA CYS A 27 -7.50 11.25 18.22
C CYS A 27 -6.00 11.05 17.94
N TRP A 28 -5.49 11.74 16.92
CA TRP A 28 -4.08 11.71 16.57
C TRP A 28 -3.59 13.10 16.17
N ASN A 29 -2.37 13.40 16.62
CA ASN A 29 -1.71 14.67 16.41
C ASN A 29 -2.50 15.88 16.92
N CYS A 30 -3.41 15.66 17.87
CA CYS A 30 -4.16 16.70 18.58
C CYS A 30 -4.57 16.18 19.95
N THR A 31 -5.05 17.10 20.79
CA THR A 31 -5.73 16.78 22.04
C THR A 31 -7.18 17.24 21.91
N VAL A 32 -8.13 16.40 22.33
CA VAL A 32 -9.57 16.73 22.34
C VAL A 32 -10.03 16.85 23.76
N ASP A 33 -10.54 18.03 24.14
CA ASP A 33 -11.22 18.24 25.42
C ASP A 33 -12.70 17.93 25.24
N THR A 34 -13.19 16.93 25.97
CA THR A 34 -14.56 16.44 25.94
C THR A 34 -15.33 16.75 27.22
N SER A 35 -14.85 17.67 28.05
CA SER A 35 -15.40 17.96 29.38
C SER A 35 -16.77 18.63 29.34
N ASP A 36 -17.09 19.34 28.28
CA ASP A 36 -18.31 20.06 28.05
C ASP A 36 -19.07 19.57 26.80
N SER A 37 -20.27 20.12 26.54
CA SER A 37 -21.03 19.86 25.31
C SER A 37 -20.40 20.50 24.07
N GLU A 38 -19.54 21.51 24.25
CA GLU A 38 -18.67 22.07 23.19
C GLU A 38 -17.30 21.47 23.35
N TRP A 39 -16.94 20.58 22.45
CA TRP A 39 -15.61 19.97 22.45
C TRP A 39 -14.60 20.88 21.78
N SER A 40 -13.37 20.85 22.27
CA SER A 40 -12.26 21.60 21.65
C SER A 40 -11.13 20.68 21.26
N VAL A 41 -10.62 20.88 20.03
CA VAL A 41 -9.46 20.18 19.48
C VAL A 41 -8.31 21.16 19.38
N VAL A 42 -7.21 20.87 20.06
CA VAL A 42 -6.03 21.73 20.13
C VAL A 42 -4.81 21.02 19.59
N PRO A 43 -3.81 21.75 19.02
CA PRO A 43 -2.61 21.17 18.50
C PRO A 43 -1.73 20.53 19.60
N VAL A 44 -0.88 19.62 19.20
CA VAL A 44 0.29 19.18 19.99
C VAL A 44 1.51 20.08 19.65
N ASP A 45 2.59 19.95 20.46
CA ASP A 45 3.70 20.89 20.40
C ASP A 45 4.35 21.09 19.01
N TYR A 46 4.42 20.04 18.20
CA TYR A 46 5.10 20.10 16.91
C TYR A 46 4.23 20.59 15.74
N ASN A 47 2.91 20.74 15.92
CA ASN A 47 2.00 21.17 14.86
C ASN A 47 1.16 22.41 15.22
N LYS A 48 1.63 23.20 16.17
CA LYS A 48 0.98 24.46 16.59
C LYS A 48 0.95 25.53 15.50
N ILE A 49 1.82 25.40 14.49
CA ILE A 49 1.98 26.41 13.44
C ILE A 49 1.60 25.77 12.10
N ILE A 50 0.73 26.44 11.37
CA ILE A 50 0.42 26.13 9.96
C ILE A 50 0.95 27.32 9.15
N GLU A 51 2.01 27.11 8.37
CA GLU A 51 2.63 28.16 7.56
C GLU A 51 1.66 28.68 6.49
N SER A 52 1.93 29.88 6.00
CA SER A 52 1.17 30.49 4.91
C SER A 52 1.16 29.58 3.68
N GLN A 53 -0.01 29.36 3.07
CA GLN A 53 -0.22 28.49 1.91
C GLN A 53 0.13 27.00 2.13
N ALA A 54 0.21 26.56 3.40
CA ALA A 54 0.51 25.19 3.75
C ALA A 54 -0.76 24.41 4.14
N GLN A 55 -0.70 23.10 3.97
CA GLN A 55 -1.74 22.16 4.42
C GLN A 55 -1.24 21.34 5.61
N MET A 56 -2.13 21.11 6.58
CA MET A 56 -1.93 20.18 7.67
C MET A 56 -2.92 19.01 7.51
N ASN A 57 -2.44 17.85 7.07
CA ASN A 57 -3.27 16.71 6.70
C ASN A 57 -3.23 15.58 7.73
N ASN A 58 -2.44 15.74 8.81
CA ASN A 58 -2.12 14.68 9.76
C ASN A 58 -2.80 14.84 11.12
N VAL A 59 -3.83 15.66 11.23
CA VAL A 59 -4.61 15.87 12.46
C VAL A 59 -6.00 15.29 12.27
N GLY A 60 -6.47 14.52 13.24
CA GLY A 60 -7.83 13.98 13.16
C GLY A 60 -8.31 13.34 14.45
N PHE A 61 -9.58 12.97 14.45
CA PHE A 61 -10.21 12.25 15.54
C PHE A 61 -11.39 11.41 15.00
N ILE A 62 -11.71 10.35 15.72
CA ILE A 62 -12.87 9.50 15.44
C ILE A 62 -13.84 9.66 16.58
N ILE A 63 -15.09 9.95 16.24
CA ILE A 63 -16.20 10.01 17.18
C ILE A 63 -17.29 9.01 16.80
N SER A 64 -17.90 8.39 17.78
CA SER A 64 -19.05 7.51 17.59
C SER A 64 -20.33 8.13 18.14
N PHE A 65 -21.43 7.79 17.51
CA PHE A 65 -22.78 8.22 17.87
C PHE A 65 -23.62 7.00 18.22
N ALA A 66 -24.60 7.17 19.10
CA ALA A 66 -25.45 6.08 19.54
C ALA A 66 -26.32 5.49 18.41
N SER A 67 -26.59 6.24 17.34
CA SER A 67 -27.35 5.75 16.17
C SER A 67 -27.07 6.54 14.90
N LYS A 68 -27.39 5.92 13.75
CA LYS A 68 -27.30 6.55 12.42
C LYS A 68 -28.27 7.73 12.25
N GLU A 69 -29.43 7.71 12.95
CA GLU A 69 -30.42 8.79 12.95
C GLU A 69 -29.92 10.02 13.73
N GLU A 70 -29.08 9.80 14.75
CA GLU A 70 -28.44 10.90 15.47
C GLU A 70 -27.36 11.55 14.61
N LEU A 71 -26.54 10.77 13.93
CA LEU A 71 -25.53 11.29 13.00
C LEU A 71 -26.15 12.18 11.91
N LYS A 72 -27.31 11.80 11.34
CA LYS A 72 -28.00 12.59 10.30
C LYS A 72 -28.56 13.94 10.79
N LYS A 73 -28.69 14.15 12.10
CA LYS A 73 -29.12 15.41 12.68
C LYS A 73 -27.98 16.32 13.08
N TYR A 74 -26.76 15.86 12.84
CA TYR A 74 -25.55 16.50 13.30
C TYR A 74 -24.98 17.37 12.20
N THR A 75 -25.06 18.69 12.38
CA THR A 75 -24.31 19.65 11.58
C THR A 75 -23.11 20.10 12.40
N LEU A 76 -21.91 19.81 11.93
CA LEU A 76 -20.68 20.23 12.59
C LEU A 76 -20.37 21.70 12.24
N ASP A 77 -20.73 22.62 13.11
CA ASP A 77 -20.27 24.01 13.03
C ASP A 77 -18.90 24.11 13.70
N PHE A 78 -17.84 24.24 12.92
CA PHE A 78 -16.51 24.48 13.44
C PHE A 78 -16.23 25.98 13.57
N LYS A 79 -15.82 26.40 14.76
CA LYS A 79 -15.26 27.74 15.00
C LYS A 79 -13.76 27.63 15.21
N LEU A 80 -13.01 28.23 14.30
CA LEU A 80 -11.59 28.47 14.50
C LEU A 80 -11.41 29.76 15.31
N GLU A 81 -10.83 29.70 16.51
CA GLU A 81 -10.62 30.90 17.35
C GLU A 81 -9.64 31.94 16.76
N SER A 82 -9.05 31.68 15.60
CA SER A 82 -8.30 32.69 14.82
C SER A 82 -9.21 33.64 14.01
N GLY A 83 -10.53 33.55 14.17
CA GLY A 83 -11.49 34.41 13.48
C GLY A 83 -12.06 33.89 12.17
N MET A 84 -11.73 32.65 11.79
CA MET A 84 -12.32 31.99 10.62
C MET A 84 -13.38 30.95 11.06
N GLU A 85 -14.64 31.15 10.66
CA GLU A 85 -15.68 30.14 10.78
C GLU A 85 -15.56 29.15 9.60
N ILE A 86 -15.53 27.86 9.92
CA ILE A 86 -15.50 26.79 8.93
C ILE A 86 -16.71 25.89 9.19
N VAL A 87 -17.48 25.59 8.14
CA VAL A 87 -18.64 24.69 8.19
C VAL A 87 -18.24 23.40 7.45
N LEU A 88 -18.47 22.23 8.07
CA LEU A 88 -18.40 20.96 7.37
C LEU A 88 -19.73 20.65 6.72
N ALA A 89 -19.73 20.39 5.41
CA ALA A 89 -20.90 19.91 4.69
C ALA A 89 -21.02 18.38 4.80
N ASP A 90 -22.18 17.84 4.43
CA ASP A 90 -22.47 16.40 4.42
C ASP A 90 -21.53 15.58 3.52
N ASP A 91 -20.78 16.23 2.63
CA ASP A 91 -19.73 15.63 1.77
C ASP A 91 -18.38 15.46 2.48
N GLY A 92 -18.28 15.83 3.75
CA GLY A 92 -17.04 15.77 4.54
C GLY A 92 -16.01 16.85 4.22
N LYS A 93 -16.35 17.85 3.38
CA LYS A 93 -15.47 18.95 3.06
C LYS A 93 -15.74 20.15 3.96
N ALA A 94 -14.70 20.91 4.28
CA ALA A 94 -14.80 22.13 5.07
C ALA A 94 -14.95 23.35 4.15
N TYR A 95 -15.93 24.19 4.44
CA TYR A 95 -16.21 25.43 3.71
C TYR A 95 -16.11 26.63 4.65
N LYS A 96 -15.72 27.79 4.11
CA LYS A 96 -15.69 29.04 4.87
C LYS A 96 -17.14 29.49 5.13
N ALA A 97 -17.46 29.91 6.34
CA ALA A 97 -18.79 30.40 6.66
C ALA A 97 -19.20 31.55 5.73
N GLY A 98 -20.31 31.37 5.00
CA GLY A 98 -20.80 32.33 4.01
C GLY A 98 -20.50 32.02 2.54
N GLU A 99 -19.78 30.93 2.22
CA GLU A 99 -19.73 30.39 0.85
C GLU A 99 -21.02 29.60 0.57
N GLU A 100 -21.69 29.88 -0.56
CA GLU A 100 -22.82 29.08 -1.00
C GLU A 100 -22.35 27.68 -1.37
N ILE A 101 -22.83 26.66 -0.63
CA ILE A 101 -22.66 25.26 -0.96
C ILE A 101 -23.54 24.98 -2.18
N ALA A 102 -22.96 24.66 -3.31
CA ALA A 102 -23.70 24.21 -4.48
C ALA A 102 -24.44 22.92 -4.11
N ASP A 103 -25.77 22.98 -4.12
CA ASP A 103 -26.65 21.86 -3.80
C ASP A 103 -26.45 20.74 -4.84
N SER A 104 -25.79 19.66 -4.45
CA SER A 104 -25.54 18.48 -5.29
C SER A 104 -26.64 17.44 -5.17
N SER A 105 -27.89 17.85 -4.93
CA SER A 105 -29.04 16.98 -4.99
C SER A 105 -29.59 16.89 -6.43
N GLU A 106 -28.85 16.26 -7.34
CA GLU A 106 -29.47 15.70 -8.53
C GLU A 106 -29.73 14.20 -8.31
N GLU A 107 -30.98 13.86 -8.09
CA GLU A 107 -31.51 12.50 -8.21
C GLU A 107 -31.09 11.89 -9.56
N SER A 108 -30.36 10.77 -9.51
CA SER A 108 -30.12 9.97 -10.72
C SER A 108 -31.39 9.28 -11.15
N THR A 109 -32.11 9.89 -12.09
CA THR A 109 -33.15 9.20 -12.86
C THR A 109 -32.49 8.24 -13.83
N VAL A 110 -32.76 6.96 -13.63
CA VAL A 110 -32.47 5.89 -14.60
C VAL A 110 -33.22 6.18 -15.89
N VAL A 111 -32.50 6.44 -16.97
CA VAL A 111 -33.06 6.47 -18.32
C VAL A 111 -32.65 5.20 -19.04
N GLU A 112 -33.60 4.30 -19.24
CA GLU A 112 -33.52 3.21 -20.21
C GLU A 112 -33.38 3.81 -21.60
N ASN A 113 -32.32 3.47 -22.32
CA ASN A 113 -32.16 3.82 -23.74
C ASN A 113 -32.31 2.58 -24.59
N THR A 114 -33.46 2.53 -25.29
CA THR A 114 -33.69 1.60 -26.41
C THR A 114 -33.07 2.16 -27.69
N ALA A 115 -32.49 1.26 -28.43
CA ALA A 115 -31.76 1.46 -29.68
C ALA A 115 -32.63 2.03 -30.82
N SER A 116 -32.04 2.83 -31.70
CA SER A 116 -32.03 2.60 -33.17
C SER A 116 -31.30 3.69 -33.92
N GLY A 117 -30.36 3.31 -34.75
CA GLY A 117 -30.41 3.50 -36.23
C GLY A 117 -29.66 4.68 -36.78
N ASP A 118 -28.56 4.33 -37.39
CA ASP A 118 -28.20 4.66 -38.82
C ASP A 118 -27.56 5.99 -39.19
N ASP A 119 -26.43 5.88 -39.74
CA ASP A 119 -25.89 6.18 -41.08
C ASP A 119 -24.98 7.41 -41.30
N THR A 120 -23.80 7.05 -41.82
CA THR A 120 -23.00 7.67 -42.90
C THR A 120 -22.13 8.93 -42.67
N ALA A 121 -20.88 8.70 -43.04
CA ALA A 121 -20.00 9.43 -43.97
C ALA A 121 -18.70 10.04 -43.41
N GLN A 122 -17.61 9.39 -43.79
CA GLN A 122 -16.29 10.00 -44.07
C GLN A 122 -16.34 10.77 -45.44
N PRO A 123 -15.36 11.61 -45.88
CA PRO A 123 -13.92 11.40 -45.74
C PRO A 123 -13.02 12.68 -45.74
N GLY A 124 -11.71 12.45 -45.43
CA GLY A 124 -10.67 13.01 -46.30
C GLY A 124 -9.76 14.10 -45.76
N GLY A 125 -8.44 13.85 -45.85
CA GLY A 125 -7.47 14.89 -46.18
C GLY A 125 -6.20 14.95 -45.35
N SER A 126 -5.18 14.28 -45.85
CA SER A 126 -3.76 14.44 -45.67
C SER A 126 -3.22 15.88 -45.54
N ASP A 127 -2.18 16.18 -44.77
CA ASP A 127 -0.87 16.44 -45.38
C ASP A 127 0.26 16.54 -44.31
N SER A 128 1.43 16.22 -44.78
CA SER A 128 2.75 16.11 -44.19
C SER A 128 3.44 17.46 -43.92
N GLY A 129 4.33 17.47 -42.95
CA GLY A 129 5.30 18.56 -42.74
C GLY A 129 6.40 18.21 -41.75
N ASN A 130 7.49 17.76 -42.31
CA ASN A 130 8.78 17.52 -41.69
C ASN A 130 9.46 18.83 -41.31
N ASP A 131 10.04 19.00 -40.13
CA ASP A 131 11.32 19.70 -40.03
C ASP A 131 12.12 19.32 -38.81
N SER A 132 13.41 19.17 -39.06
CA SER A 132 14.47 18.73 -38.18
C SER A 132 15.07 19.93 -37.40
N GLY A 133 15.30 19.77 -36.11
CA GLY A 133 16.05 20.74 -35.33
C GLY A 133 16.78 20.07 -34.15
N ASN A 134 18.00 19.66 -34.43
CA ASN A 134 18.99 19.13 -33.49
C ASN A 134 19.36 20.18 -32.45
N ASN A 135 19.27 19.87 -31.16
CA ASN A 135 20.25 20.42 -30.21
C ASN A 135 20.46 19.47 -29.00
N SER A 136 21.65 18.96 -28.96
CA SER A 136 22.21 18.14 -27.91
C SER A 136 22.43 18.95 -26.64
N ASN A 137 21.89 18.45 -25.51
CA ASN A 137 22.56 18.67 -24.22
C ASN A 137 22.45 17.42 -23.35
N THR A 138 23.61 16.82 -23.12
CA THR A 138 23.83 15.62 -22.33
C THR A 138 23.69 15.95 -20.86
N GLY A 139 22.65 15.42 -20.27
CA GLY A 139 22.51 15.22 -18.82
C GLY A 139 21.81 13.90 -18.63
N SER A 140 22.55 12.89 -18.27
CA SER A 140 22.03 11.52 -18.07
C SER A 140 21.13 11.48 -16.83
N ASN A 141 19.85 11.73 -17.06
CA ASN A 141 18.79 11.14 -16.26
C ASN A 141 18.34 9.90 -17.03
N GLU A 142 18.83 8.74 -16.64
CA GLU A 142 18.26 7.48 -17.10
C GLU A 142 16.80 7.45 -16.63
N GLY A 143 15.90 7.48 -17.60
CA GLY A 143 14.49 7.70 -17.38
C GLY A 143 13.87 6.65 -16.48
N ILE A 144 13.07 7.12 -15.53
CA ILE A 144 12.04 6.32 -14.87
C ILE A 144 11.21 5.69 -15.99
N VAL A 145 11.27 4.37 -16.11
CA VAL A 145 10.44 3.62 -17.05
C VAL A 145 8.99 3.76 -16.57
N THR A 146 8.24 4.63 -17.21
CA THR A 146 6.83 4.89 -16.88
C THR A 146 5.86 3.89 -17.52
N THR A 147 6.37 2.87 -18.21
CA THR A 147 5.54 1.78 -18.72
C THR A 147 5.46 0.68 -17.67
N VAL A 148 4.27 0.45 -17.15
CA VAL A 148 4.00 -0.70 -16.28
C VAL A 148 4.32 -1.97 -17.07
N PRO A 149 5.21 -2.84 -16.58
CA PRO A 149 5.53 -4.10 -17.25
C PRO A 149 4.26 -4.96 -17.30
N THR A 150 3.91 -5.49 -18.47
CA THR A 150 2.84 -6.45 -18.65
C THR A 150 3.42 -7.79 -19.07
N GLY A 151 2.92 -8.88 -18.54
CA GLY A 151 3.35 -10.24 -18.85
C GLY A 151 3.99 -10.96 -17.65
N ARG A 152 4.36 -12.20 -17.88
CA ARG A 152 4.90 -13.09 -16.84
C ARG A 152 6.27 -12.67 -16.36
N LEU A 153 6.46 -12.81 -15.07
CA LEU A 153 7.75 -12.58 -14.43
C LEU A 153 8.53 -13.89 -14.29
N GLN A 154 9.83 -13.80 -14.51
CA GLN A 154 10.76 -14.93 -14.42
C GLN A 154 11.99 -14.56 -13.60
N VAL A 155 12.48 -15.53 -12.85
CA VAL A 155 13.78 -15.41 -12.16
C VAL A 155 14.91 -15.85 -13.11
N SER A 156 15.86 -14.97 -13.36
CA SER A 156 17.07 -15.27 -14.15
C SER A 156 18.31 -14.92 -13.36
N GLY A 157 18.99 -15.94 -12.85
CA GLY A 157 20.09 -15.75 -11.89
C GLY A 157 19.59 -15.07 -10.62
N THR A 158 20.10 -13.87 -10.32
CA THR A 158 19.65 -13.07 -9.16
C THR A 158 18.64 -11.97 -9.55
N LYS A 159 18.16 -11.95 -10.78
CA LYS A 159 17.33 -10.87 -11.32
C LYS A 159 15.91 -11.34 -11.59
N LEU A 160 14.98 -10.41 -11.43
CA LEU A 160 13.62 -10.54 -11.93
C LEU A 160 13.60 -10.04 -13.37
N THR A 161 13.01 -10.81 -14.29
CA THR A 161 12.91 -10.47 -15.71
C THR A 161 11.49 -10.68 -16.24
N ASP A 162 11.20 -10.06 -17.37
CA ASP A 162 10.06 -10.41 -18.20
C ASP A 162 10.33 -11.65 -19.06
N GLU A 163 9.36 -12.10 -19.83
CA GLU A 163 9.49 -13.23 -20.78
C GLU A 163 10.51 -12.99 -21.89
N SER A 164 10.87 -11.73 -22.18
CA SER A 164 11.88 -11.35 -23.16
C SER A 164 13.28 -11.31 -22.58
N GLY A 165 13.42 -11.53 -21.26
CA GLY A 165 14.69 -11.46 -20.53
C GLY A 165 15.12 -10.05 -20.14
N ASN A 166 14.25 -9.04 -20.30
CA ASN A 166 14.53 -7.69 -19.79
C ASN A 166 14.41 -7.67 -18.27
N ILE A 167 15.37 -7.02 -17.60
CA ILE A 167 15.34 -6.88 -16.15
C ILE A 167 14.18 -5.99 -15.74
N ILE A 168 13.37 -6.48 -14.83
CA ILE A 168 12.22 -5.78 -14.24
C ILE A 168 12.55 -5.43 -12.78
N GLN A 169 12.30 -4.20 -12.39
CA GLN A 169 12.32 -3.79 -10.99
C GLN A 169 10.92 -3.38 -10.58
N LEU A 170 10.31 -4.14 -9.67
CA LEU A 170 9.03 -3.80 -9.09
C LEU A 170 9.25 -2.80 -7.94
N ARG A 171 8.45 -1.73 -7.95
CA ARG A 171 8.46 -0.68 -6.93
C ARG A 171 7.02 -0.38 -6.57
N GLY A 172 6.68 -0.56 -5.31
CA GLY A 172 5.29 -0.41 -4.91
C GLY A 172 5.08 -0.18 -3.43
N VAL A 173 3.83 -0.33 -3.04
CA VAL A 173 3.37 -0.11 -1.67
C VAL A 173 2.54 -1.30 -1.22
N SER A 174 2.73 -1.73 0.02
CA SER A 174 1.87 -2.72 0.68
C SER A 174 0.64 -2.03 1.26
N THR A 175 -0.53 -2.65 1.18
CA THR A 175 -1.59 -2.31 2.14
C THR A 175 -1.08 -2.60 3.55
N HIS A 176 -1.61 -1.94 4.56
CA HIS A 176 -1.60 -2.51 5.91
C HIS A 176 -2.52 -3.74 5.94
N GLY A 177 -2.59 -4.45 7.06
CA GLY A 177 -3.48 -5.61 7.17
C GLY A 177 -4.90 -5.30 6.73
N ILE A 178 -5.41 -6.06 5.75
CA ILE A 178 -6.73 -5.85 5.17
C ILE A 178 -7.89 -6.12 6.14
N SER A 179 -7.63 -6.78 7.28
CA SER A 179 -8.59 -6.94 8.38
C SER A 179 -8.79 -5.67 9.21
N TRP A 180 -7.82 -4.74 9.19
CA TRP A 180 -7.89 -3.46 9.91
C TRP A 180 -8.23 -2.28 8.99
N PHE A 181 -7.68 -2.29 7.78
CA PHE A 181 -7.76 -1.18 6.82
C PHE A 181 -8.27 -1.65 5.45
N PRO A 182 -9.45 -2.30 5.38
CA PRO A 182 -9.98 -2.86 4.13
C PRO A 182 -10.25 -1.80 3.07
N ASP A 183 -10.58 -0.58 3.47
CA ASP A 183 -10.98 0.52 2.60
C ASP A 183 -9.83 1.03 1.71
N TYR A 184 -8.58 0.72 2.05
CA TYR A 184 -7.42 1.06 1.21
C TYR A 184 -7.22 0.13 0.01
N VAL A 185 -7.92 -1.01 -0.03
CA VAL A 185 -8.01 -1.84 -1.23
C VAL A 185 -9.14 -1.30 -2.10
N ASN A 186 -8.87 -0.23 -2.82
CA ASN A 186 -9.82 0.39 -3.75
C ASN A 186 -9.11 0.88 -5.03
N TYR A 187 -9.88 1.04 -6.10
CA TYR A 187 -9.38 1.42 -7.42
C TYR A 187 -8.65 2.76 -7.42
N ASP A 188 -9.22 3.78 -6.79
CA ASP A 188 -8.67 5.15 -6.79
C ASP A 188 -7.33 5.23 -6.05
N ALA A 189 -7.20 4.50 -4.93
CA ALA A 189 -5.94 4.40 -4.21
C ALA A 189 -4.86 3.75 -5.07
N PHE A 190 -5.16 2.64 -5.74
CA PHE A 190 -4.21 1.96 -6.63
C PHE A 190 -3.87 2.79 -7.87
N ALA A 191 -4.86 3.49 -8.45
CA ALA A 191 -4.63 4.42 -9.55
C ALA A 191 -3.69 5.56 -9.13
N THR A 192 -3.90 6.15 -7.94
CA THR A 192 -3.01 7.18 -7.39
C THR A 192 -1.58 6.65 -7.19
N LEU A 193 -1.42 5.43 -6.63
CA LEU A 193 -0.10 4.81 -6.50
C LEU A 193 0.60 4.66 -7.85
N ARG A 194 -0.13 4.25 -8.90
CA ARG A 194 0.42 4.11 -10.25
C ARG A 194 0.75 5.45 -10.88
N ASP A 195 -0.23 6.38 -10.91
CA ASP A 195 -0.18 7.59 -11.72
C ASP A 195 0.65 8.70 -11.10
N ASP A 196 0.55 8.87 -9.78
CA ASP A 196 1.22 9.96 -9.07
C ASP A 196 2.55 9.52 -8.42
N TRP A 197 2.66 8.25 -8.03
CA TRP A 197 3.84 7.72 -7.32
C TRP A 197 4.72 6.83 -8.20
N GLY A 198 4.24 6.44 -9.39
CA GLY A 198 4.97 5.59 -10.32
C GLY A 198 5.13 4.14 -9.84
N ALA A 199 4.22 3.67 -8.97
CA ALA A 199 4.21 2.29 -8.53
C ALA A 199 3.76 1.36 -9.67
N ASN A 200 4.38 0.20 -9.78
CA ASN A 200 4.03 -0.84 -10.76
C ASN A 200 3.57 -2.15 -10.11
N VAL A 201 3.49 -2.18 -8.80
CA VAL A 201 3.03 -3.32 -8.00
C VAL A 201 2.34 -2.83 -6.72
N VAL A 202 1.34 -3.58 -6.26
CA VAL A 202 0.75 -3.44 -4.93
C VAL A 202 0.85 -4.77 -4.19
N ARG A 203 1.00 -4.72 -2.87
CA ARG A 203 1.02 -5.91 -2.00
C ARG A 203 -0.20 -5.89 -1.11
N ILE A 204 -0.93 -6.98 -1.02
CA ILE A 204 -2.14 -7.13 -0.21
C ILE A 204 -1.81 -8.00 1.00
N ALA A 205 -1.64 -7.37 2.16
CA ALA A 205 -1.24 -8.03 3.40
C ALA A 205 -2.45 -8.67 4.10
N MET A 206 -2.58 -10.00 4.03
CA MET A 206 -3.63 -10.76 4.69
C MET A 206 -3.05 -11.53 5.87
N TYR A 207 -3.35 -11.07 7.08
CA TYR A 207 -2.89 -11.68 8.33
C TYR A 207 -3.63 -12.98 8.64
N PRO A 208 -2.93 -14.08 8.93
CA PRO A 208 -3.57 -15.30 9.42
C PRO A 208 -4.03 -15.22 10.88
N GLU A 209 -3.17 -14.84 11.82
CA GLU A 209 -3.42 -14.95 13.27
C GLU A 209 -3.83 -13.66 13.97
N GLU A 210 -3.45 -12.48 13.47
CA GLU A 210 -3.71 -11.22 14.14
C GLU A 210 -5.21 -10.89 14.22
N TYR A 211 -5.56 -9.75 14.83
CA TYR A 211 -6.94 -9.33 15.05
C TYR A 211 -7.79 -9.41 13.78
N ASN A 212 -8.91 -10.12 13.86
CA ASN A 212 -9.78 -10.41 12.72
C ASN A 212 -9.06 -11.02 11.49
N GLY A 213 -7.91 -11.67 11.72
CA GLY A 213 -7.18 -12.38 10.68
C GLY A 213 -7.92 -13.62 10.17
N TYR A 214 -7.41 -14.18 9.10
CA TYR A 214 -8.06 -15.29 8.36
C TYR A 214 -8.32 -16.53 9.22
N LEU A 215 -7.50 -16.79 10.24
CA LEU A 215 -7.62 -17.91 11.18
C LEU A 215 -8.07 -17.49 12.58
N SER A 216 -8.13 -16.19 12.87
CA SER A 216 -8.37 -15.62 14.20
C SER A 216 -9.68 -14.85 14.34
N GLY A 217 -10.72 -15.33 13.68
CA GLY A 217 -12.09 -14.80 13.82
C GLY A 217 -12.53 -13.87 12.71
N GLY A 218 -11.68 -13.57 11.74
CA GLY A 218 -12.04 -12.82 10.54
C GLY A 218 -13.03 -13.58 9.64
N ASP A 219 -13.87 -12.84 8.93
CA ASP A 219 -14.72 -13.41 7.89
C ASP A 219 -13.86 -13.77 6.67
N LYS A 220 -13.57 -15.04 6.52
CA LYS A 220 -12.75 -15.57 5.42
C LYS A 220 -13.28 -15.22 4.03
N ALA A 221 -14.61 -15.17 3.88
CA ALA A 221 -15.21 -14.83 2.59
C ALA A 221 -15.02 -13.34 2.28
N ALA A 222 -15.22 -12.48 3.28
CA ALA A 222 -14.99 -11.05 3.13
C ALA A 222 -13.51 -10.72 2.87
N LEU A 223 -12.57 -11.36 3.58
CA LEU A 223 -11.12 -11.17 3.36
C LEU A 223 -10.71 -11.61 1.94
N LYS A 224 -11.22 -12.74 1.45
CA LYS A 224 -10.99 -13.18 0.08
C LYS A 224 -11.61 -12.23 -0.95
N GLN A 225 -12.78 -11.67 -0.67
CA GLN A 225 -13.40 -10.69 -1.55
C GLN A 225 -12.56 -9.39 -1.65
N ILE A 226 -11.92 -8.96 -0.56
CA ILE A 226 -11.00 -7.82 -0.58
C ILE A 226 -9.78 -8.15 -1.47
N ILE A 227 -9.21 -9.35 -1.35
CA ILE A 227 -8.12 -9.81 -2.24
C ILE A 227 -8.58 -9.81 -3.70
N ASP A 228 -9.77 -10.37 -3.99
CA ASP A 228 -10.35 -10.40 -5.32
C ASP A 228 -10.48 -9.00 -5.94
N ASN A 229 -11.00 -8.05 -5.16
CA ASN A 229 -11.12 -6.67 -5.57
C ASN A 229 -9.74 -6.08 -5.89
N GLY A 230 -8.75 -6.29 -5.01
CA GLY A 230 -7.40 -5.78 -5.22
C GLY A 230 -6.71 -6.38 -6.44
N VAL A 231 -6.86 -7.68 -6.69
CA VAL A 231 -6.35 -8.33 -7.91
C VAL A 231 -7.01 -7.74 -9.15
N ASN A 232 -8.34 -7.58 -9.14
CA ASN A 232 -9.07 -6.99 -10.25
C ASN A 232 -8.62 -5.55 -10.54
N TYR A 233 -8.51 -4.70 -9.51
CA TYR A 233 -8.06 -3.31 -9.65
C TYR A 233 -6.62 -3.22 -10.18
N ALA A 234 -5.70 -4.02 -9.63
CA ALA A 234 -4.33 -4.06 -10.10
C ALA A 234 -4.24 -4.52 -11.56
N THR A 235 -5.00 -5.56 -11.94
CA THR A 235 -5.05 -6.08 -13.32
C THR A 235 -5.61 -5.04 -14.30
N GLU A 236 -6.70 -4.37 -13.95
CA GLU A 236 -7.30 -3.30 -14.77
C GLU A 236 -6.35 -2.11 -14.94
N LEU A 237 -5.61 -1.79 -13.89
CA LEU A 237 -4.62 -0.72 -13.89
C LEU A 237 -3.29 -1.12 -14.55
N GLY A 238 -3.11 -2.38 -14.95
CA GLY A 238 -1.87 -2.89 -15.54
C GLY A 238 -0.71 -2.97 -14.53
N MET A 239 -1.01 -3.18 -13.24
CA MET A 239 -0.05 -3.34 -12.16
C MET A 239 0.11 -4.81 -11.80
N TYR A 240 1.28 -5.18 -11.25
CA TYR A 240 1.43 -6.44 -10.54
C TYR A 240 0.77 -6.38 -9.17
N VAL A 241 0.41 -7.55 -8.64
CA VAL A 241 -0.19 -7.68 -7.31
C VAL A 241 0.40 -8.87 -6.56
N ILE A 242 0.83 -8.63 -5.32
CA ILE A 242 1.34 -9.65 -4.41
C ILE A 242 0.20 -10.02 -3.46
N ILE A 243 -0.20 -11.30 -3.46
CA ILE A 243 -1.10 -11.87 -2.45
C ILE A 243 -0.22 -12.44 -1.35
N ASP A 244 -0.25 -11.80 -0.18
CA ASP A 244 0.64 -12.10 0.92
C ASP A 244 -0.09 -12.78 2.08
N TRP A 245 0.36 -14.01 2.39
CA TRP A 245 0.07 -14.72 3.63
C TRP A 245 0.96 -14.15 4.73
N HIS A 246 0.47 -13.10 5.39
CA HIS A 246 1.24 -12.23 6.25
C HIS A 246 1.53 -12.85 7.62
N VAL A 247 2.36 -13.88 7.64
CA VAL A 247 2.87 -14.50 8.88
C VAL A 247 3.63 -13.46 9.68
N LEU A 248 3.32 -13.32 10.95
CA LEU A 248 4.00 -12.38 11.86
C LEU A 248 4.30 -13.05 13.21
N ASN A 249 5.57 -12.99 13.63
CA ASN A 249 6.03 -13.43 14.96
C ASN A 249 5.85 -14.93 15.30
N TYR A 250 5.71 -15.81 14.31
CA TYR A 250 5.65 -17.27 14.55
C TYR A 250 6.27 -18.08 13.40
N ALA A 251 6.50 -19.36 13.63
CA ALA A 251 6.98 -20.28 12.61
C ALA A 251 5.85 -20.59 11.61
N PRO A 252 6.04 -20.43 10.28
CA PRO A 252 4.99 -20.60 9.29
C PRO A 252 4.45 -22.03 9.25
N SER A 253 5.25 -23.01 9.65
CA SER A 253 4.87 -24.43 9.75
C SER A 253 3.68 -24.69 10.69
N ARG A 254 3.35 -23.72 11.59
CA ARG A 254 2.18 -23.79 12.46
C ARG A 254 0.87 -23.94 11.68
N HIS A 255 0.78 -23.33 10.50
CA HIS A 255 -0.42 -23.27 9.66
C HIS A 255 -0.18 -23.77 8.23
N THR A 256 0.64 -24.80 8.06
CA THR A 256 0.97 -25.33 6.72
C THR A 256 -0.26 -25.76 5.94
N GLN A 257 -1.20 -26.47 6.58
CA GLN A 257 -2.40 -26.97 5.89
C GLN A 257 -3.31 -25.82 5.49
N GLU A 258 -3.52 -24.87 6.37
CA GLU A 258 -4.35 -23.70 6.10
C GLU A 258 -3.76 -22.80 5.01
N ALA A 259 -2.43 -22.65 4.97
CA ALA A 259 -1.75 -21.98 3.87
C ALA A 259 -1.90 -22.73 2.55
N CYS A 260 -1.77 -24.06 2.55
CA CYS A 260 -2.03 -24.89 1.38
C CYS A 260 -3.47 -24.74 0.87
N ASP A 261 -4.46 -24.79 1.77
CA ASP A 261 -5.87 -24.64 1.41
C ASP A 261 -6.15 -23.25 0.82
N PHE A 262 -5.57 -22.21 1.40
CA PHE A 262 -5.69 -20.84 0.90
C PHE A 262 -5.03 -20.67 -0.46
N PHE A 263 -3.79 -21.09 -0.62
CA PHE A 263 -3.08 -20.93 -1.88
C PHE A 263 -3.57 -21.87 -2.98
N ALA A 264 -4.12 -23.04 -2.68
CA ALA A 264 -4.81 -23.87 -3.66
C ALA A 264 -5.99 -23.12 -4.30
N GLU A 265 -6.78 -22.40 -3.47
CA GLU A 265 -7.88 -21.57 -3.96
C GLU A 265 -7.39 -20.38 -4.78
N MET A 266 -6.39 -19.65 -4.28
CA MET A 266 -5.83 -18.47 -4.98
C MET A 266 -5.18 -18.87 -6.30
N ALA A 267 -4.33 -19.89 -6.31
CA ALA A 267 -3.65 -20.37 -7.51
C ALA A 267 -4.64 -20.93 -8.55
N SER A 268 -5.65 -21.71 -8.10
CA SER A 268 -6.70 -22.17 -9.02
C SER A 268 -7.49 -21.03 -9.66
N LYS A 269 -7.70 -19.94 -8.90
CA LYS A 269 -8.46 -18.80 -9.37
C LYS A 269 -7.68 -17.90 -10.32
N TYR A 270 -6.39 -17.67 -10.02
CA TYR A 270 -5.57 -16.68 -10.69
C TYR A 270 -4.50 -17.25 -11.63
N SER A 271 -4.48 -18.54 -11.91
CA SER A 271 -3.51 -19.19 -12.82
C SER A 271 -3.44 -18.59 -14.23
N GLY A 272 -4.49 -17.88 -14.65
CA GLY A 272 -4.53 -17.14 -15.92
C GLY A 272 -4.11 -15.66 -15.83
N HIS A 273 -3.62 -15.21 -14.68
CA HIS A 273 -3.26 -13.81 -14.42
C HIS A 273 -1.73 -13.66 -14.37
N ASP A 274 -1.13 -13.17 -15.43
CA ASP A 274 0.33 -13.02 -15.53
C ASP A 274 0.91 -11.98 -14.54
N ASN A 275 0.04 -11.17 -13.89
CA ASN A 275 0.41 -10.12 -12.95
C ASN A 275 0.27 -10.50 -11.46
N VAL A 276 -0.11 -11.74 -11.14
CA VAL A 276 -0.26 -12.20 -9.75
C VAL A 276 1.03 -12.86 -9.26
N ILE A 277 1.42 -12.49 -8.05
CA ILE A 277 2.60 -12.98 -7.32
C ILE A 277 2.11 -13.53 -5.98
N TYR A 278 2.62 -14.65 -5.53
CA TYR A 278 2.27 -15.23 -4.23
C TYR A 278 3.42 -15.05 -3.24
N GLU A 279 3.17 -14.40 -2.10
CA GLU A 279 4.08 -14.36 -0.96
C GLU A 279 3.56 -15.31 0.11
N ILE A 280 4.25 -16.43 0.28
CA ILE A 280 3.75 -17.53 1.10
C ILE A 280 4.14 -17.42 2.59
N CYS A 281 4.98 -16.46 2.93
CA CYS A 281 5.43 -16.24 4.29
C CYS A 281 6.09 -14.86 4.39
N ASN A 282 5.54 -13.97 5.23
CA ASN A 282 6.06 -12.61 5.42
C ASN A 282 7.27 -12.56 6.37
N GLU A 283 7.06 -12.73 7.67
CA GLU A 283 8.05 -12.50 8.72
C GLU A 283 8.11 -13.64 9.74
N PRO A 284 8.68 -14.78 9.38
CA PRO A 284 8.80 -15.91 10.30
C PRO A 284 9.76 -15.62 11.45
N VAL A 285 9.34 -16.02 12.66
CA VAL A 285 10.13 -15.92 13.89
C VAL A 285 10.14 -17.23 14.63
N GLY A 286 11.27 -17.54 15.28
CA GLY A 286 11.44 -18.81 15.97
C GLY A 286 11.46 -20.01 15.04
N ALA A 287 11.83 -19.79 13.79
CA ALA A 287 11.92 -20.79 12.72
C ALA A 287 13.33 -20.76 12.10
N ASP A 288 13.85 -21.92 11.78
CA ASP A 288 15.12 -22.08 11.04
C ASP A 288 14.81 -22.37 9.58
N TRP A 289 15.66 -21.86 8.68
CA TRP A 289 15.45 -22.08 7.24
C TRP A 289 15.36 -23.55 6.87
N ASN A 290 16.31 -24.36 7.35
CA ASN A 290 16.45 -25.75 6.91
C ASN A 290 15.39 -26.67 7.52
N SER A 291 15.03 -26.46 8.80
CA SER A 291 14.16 -27.36 9.56
C SER A 291 12.68 -26.96 9.53
N ASP A 292 12.38 -25.68 9.30
CA ASP A 292 11.02 -25.18 9.43
C ASP A 292 10.52 -24.49 8.15
N ILE A 293 11.24 -23.44 7.68
CA ILE A 293 10.73 -22.58 6.60
C ILE A 293 10.79 -23.30 5.25
N LYS A 294 11.91 -23.94 4.91
CA LYS A 294 12.05 -24.64 3.63
C LYS A 294 11.07 -25.78 3.47
N PRO A 295 10.88 -26.72 4.45
CA PRO A 295 9.86 -27.77 4.34
C PRO A 295 8.42 -27.23 4.21
N TYR A 296 8.10 -26.14 4.92
CA TYR A 296 6.85 -25.42 4.76
C TYR A 296 6.70 -24.89 3.32
N ALA A 297 7.71 -24.17 2.83
CA ALA A 297 7.71 -23.58 1.51
C ALA A 297 7.58 -24.64 0.41
N GLU A 298 8.34 -25.74 0.48
CA GLU A 298 8.23 -26.87 -0.46
C GLU A 298 6.81 -27.42 -0.54
N THR A 299 6.13 -27.53 0.62
CA THR A 299 4.76 -28.04 0.70
C THR A 299 3.75 -27.08 0.05
N VAL A 300 3.84 -25.77 0.39
CA VAL A 300 2.92 -24.74 -0.13
C VAL A 300 3.18 -24.50 -1.61
N ILE A 301 4.43 -24.40 -2.04
CA ILE A 301 4.81 -24.26 -3.45
C ILE A 301 4.30 -25.46 -4.26
N GLY A 302 4.52 -26.68 -3.76
CA GLY A 302 4.00 -27.89 -4.40
C GLY A 302 2.49 -27.88 -4.56
N THR A 303 1.76 -27.22 -3.66
CA THR A 303 0.31 -27.02 -3.78
C THR A 303 -0.04 -25.98 -4.84
N ILE A 304 0.64 -24.82 -4.84
CA ILE A 304 0.43 -23.77 -5.84
C ILE A 304 0.68 -24.32 -7.25
N ARG A 305 1.79 -25.05 -7.45
CA ARG A 305 2.22 -25.57 -8.76
C ARG A 305 1.28 -26.63 -9.37
N GLN A 306 0.32 -27.15 -8.59
CA GLN A 306 -0.75 -27.99 -9.14
C GLN A 306 -1.77 -27.20 -9.98
N PHE A 307 -1.86 -25.89 -9.76
CA PHE A 307 -2.83 -25.00 -10.40
C PHE A 307 -2.18 -23.90 -11.25
N ASP A 308 -1.02 -23.43 -10.83
CA ASP A 308 -0.29 -22.30 -11.41
C ASP A 308 1.20 -22.67 -11.46
N ASP A 309 1.66 -23.04 -12.65
CA ASP A 309 3.00 -23.57 -12.88
C ASP A 309 4.05 -22.47 -13.15
N HIS A 310 3.65 -21.20 -13.18
CA HIS A 310 4.50 -20.12 -13.66
C HIS A 310 4.61 -18.87 -12.76
N SER A 311 3.61 -18.56 -11.94
CA SER A 311 3.64 -17.33 -11.12
C SER A 311 4.89 -17.27 -10.22
N LEU A 312 5.42 -16.05 -10.06
CA LEU A 312 6.51 -15.79 -9.12
C LEU A 312 6.05 -16.06 -7.69
N ILE A 313 6.88 -16.76 -6.91
CA ILE A 313 6.62 -17.02 -5.50
C ILE A 313 7.70 -16.33 -4.65
N LEU A 314 7.28 -15.63 -3.61
CA LEU A 314 8.13 -14.98 -2.63
C LEU A 314 8.10 -15.77 -1.32
N VAL A 315 9.26 -16.00 -0.73
CA VAL A 315 9.39 -16.79 0.50
C VAL A 315 10.17 -16.00 1.54
N GLY A 316 9.50 -15.66 2.64
CA GLY A 316 10.13 -15.03 3.80
C GLY A 316 11.21 -15.89 4.42
N THR A 317 12.21 -15.25 4.99
CA THR A 317 13.34 -15.89 5.67
C THR A 317 13.25 -15.68 7.18
N ASN A 318 14.10 -16.36 7.95
CA ASN A 318 14.06 -16.27 9.41
C ASN A 318 14.37 -14.85 9.93
N THR A 319 14.08 -14.64 11.21
CA THR A 319 14.35 -13.38 11.94
C THR A 319 13.66 -12.18 11.28
N TRP A 320 12.32 -12.24 11.10
CA TRP A 320 11.54 -11.21 10.41
C TRP A 320 12.07 -10.91 8.99
N SER A 321 12.39 -11.95 8.24
CA SER A 321 12.97 -11.85 6.90
C SER A 321 14.26 -11.02 6.82
N GLN A 322 15.09 -11.04 7.88
CA GLN A 322 16.36 -10.34 7.94
C GLN A 322 17.57 -11.22 7.60
N ASP A 323 17.40 -12.55 7.63
CA ASP A 323 18.49 -13.51 7.45
C ASP A 323 18.42 -14.21 6.09
N VAL A 324 18.30 -13.44 5.02
CA VAL A 324 18.20 -13.98 3.65
C VAL A 324 19.45 -14.76 3.21
N ASP A 325 20.59 -14.53 3.85
CA ASP A 325 21.81 -15.31 3.65
C ASP A 325 21.73 -16.74 4.22
N SER A 326 20.76 -17.03 5.09
CA SER A 326 20.53 -18.37 5.64
C SER A 326 20.15 -19.42 4.59
N VAL A 327 19.64 -18.98 3.42
CA VAL A 327 19.23 -19.89 2.33
C VAL A 327 20.42 -20.34 1.45
N VAL A 328 21.59 -19.71 1.62
CA VAL A 328 22.77 -20.00 0.79
C VAL A 328 23.20 -21.46 0.93
N GLY A 329 23.32 -22.13 -0.22
CA GLY A 329 23.68 -23.56 -0.29
C GLY A 329 22.55 -24.54 -0.02
N ASN A 330 21.35 -24.06 0.30
CA ASN A 330 20.15 -24.89 0.46
C ASN A 330 18.87 -24.17 -0.01
N THR A 331 18.87 -23.70 -1.25
CA THR A 331 17.72 -23.06 -1.91
C THR A 331 16.60 -24.07 -2.18
N LEU A 332 15.43 -23.57 -2.55
CA LEU A 332 14.32 -24.36 -3.08
C LEU A 332 14.65 -24.84 -4.51
N ASP A 333 14.06 -25.96 -4.92
CA ASP A 333 14.25 -26.53 -6.25
C ASP A 333 13.38 -25.87 -7.34
N ASP A 334 12.36 -25.06 -6.93
CA ASP A 334 11.52 -24.31 -7.88
C ASP A 334 12.30 -23.13 -8.49
N GLY A 335 12.26 -23.04 -9.82
CA GLY A 335 13.06 -22.06 -10.59
C GLY A 335 12.47 -20.63 -10.60
N ASN A 336 11.21 -20.42 -10.17
CA ASN A 336 10.57 -19.11 -10.17
C ASN A 336 10.20 -18.62 -8.76
N VAL A 337 11.19 -18.69 -7.86
CA VAL A 337 11.10 -18.28 -6.46
C VAL A 337 12.14 -17.21 -6.17
N MET A 338 11.77 -16.18 -5.41
CA MET A 338 12.69 -15.23 -4.80
C MET A 338 12.59 -15.26 -3.28
N TYR A 339 13.72 -14.98 -2.63
CA TYR A 339 13.83 -15.01 -1.17
C TYR A 339 13.70 -13.60 -0.61
N VAL A 340 12.86 -13.46 0.40
CA VAL A 340 12.50 -12.16 0.93
C VAL A 340 13.54 -11.66 1.91
N ALA A 341 13.85 -10.37 1.81
CA ALA A 341 14.56 -9.61 2.82
C ALA A 341 13.76 -8.36 3.20
N HIS A 342 13.67 -8.08 4.51
CA HIS A 342 13.00 -6.89 5.06
C HIS A 342 13.98 -5.96 5.75
N PHE A 343 13.70 -4.66 5.69
CA PHE A 343 14.45 -3.67 6.44
C PHE A 343 13.61 -2.45 6.81
N TYR A 344 14.00 -1.81 7.91
CA TYR A 344 13.56 -0.49 8.33
C TYR A 344 14.81 0.39 8.49
N ALA A 345 14.95 1.41 7.66
CA ALA A 345 16.20 2.14 7.50
C ALA A 345 16.68 2.84 8.78
N GLY A 346 15.77 3.18 9.69
CA GLY A 346 16.12 3.73 11.01
C GLY A 346 16.89 2.74 11.89
N THR A 347 16.64 1.43 11.74
CA THR A 347 17.27 0.37 12.56
C THR A 347 18.29 -0.45 11.78
N HIS A 348 17.94 -0.89 10.57
CA HIS A 348 18.69 -1.84 9.79
C HIS A 348 19.65 -1.11 8.84
N LYS A 349 20.93 -1.39 8.97
CA LYS A 349 22.04 -0.70 8.31
C LYS A 349 22.84 -1.67 7.43
N GLU A 350 24.14 -1.44 7.38
CA GLU A 350 25.09 -2.23 6.60
C GLU A 350 25.04 -3.75 6.92
N ASN A 351 24.74 -4.11 8.17
CA ASN A 351 24.65 -5.51 8.57
C ASN A 351 23.60 -6.28 7.74
N ILE A 352 22.44 -5.73 7.48
CA ILE A 352 21.40 -6.38 6.65
C ILE A 352 21.77 -6.28 5.17
N ARG A 353 22.28 -5.13 4.69
CA ARG A 353 22.81 -5.03 3.31
C ARG A 353 23.89 -6.05 3.01
N ASN A 354 24.77 -6.37 3.98
CA ASN A 354 25.80 -7.39 3.84
C ASN A 354 25.23 -8.82 3.72
N LYS A 355 24.16 -9.15 4.45
CA LYS A 355 23.44 -10.41 4.29
C LYS A 355 22.83 -10.55 2.91
N ILE A 356 22.17 -9.50 2.42
CA ILE A 356 21.61 -9.47 1.06
C ILE A 356 22.76 -9.63 0.03
N SER A 357 23.87 -8.90 0.20
CA SER A 357 25.04 -9.04 -0.68
C SER A 357 25.61 -10.45 -0.68
N THR A 358 25.65 -11.11 0.47
CA THR A 358 26.09 -12.50 0.60
C THR A 358 25.18 -13.44 -0.18
N ALA A 359 23.86 -13.29 -0.08
CA ALA A 359 22.89 -14.07 -0.83
C ALA A 359 23.05 -13.85 -2.35
N LEU A 360 23.08 -12.59 -2.80
CA LEU A 360 23.25 -12.24 -4.21
C LEU A 360 24.55 -12.79 -4.80
N ASN A 361 25.69 -12.67 -4.08
CA ASN A 361 26.98 -13.19 -4.51
C ASN A 361 27.00 -14.72 -4.60
N ALA A 362 26.14 -15.39 -3.85
CA ALA A 362 25.95 -16.83 -3.92
C ALA A 362 24.95 -17.27 -5.01
N GLY A 363 24.39 -16.32 -5.78
CA GLY A 363 23.42 -16.60 -6.84
C GLY A 363 21.98 -16.72 -6.36
N VAL A 364 21.69 -16.30 -5.12
CA VAL A 364 20.31 -16.32 -4.55
C VAL A 364 19.56 -15.06 -4.98
N PRO A 365 18.40 -15.17 -5.63
CA PRO A 365 17.58 -14.02 -6.00
C PRO A 365 16.84 -13.46 -4.79
N VAL A 366 16.94 -12.15 -4.57
CA VAL A 366 16.37 -11.46 -3.41
C VAL A 366 15.31 -10.44 -3.82
N PHE A 367 14.19 -10.41 -3.08
CA PHE A 367 13.11 -9.44 -3.20
C PHE A 367 12.90 -8.74 -1.85
N ILE A 368 12.75 -7.42 -1.85
CA ILE A 368 12.42 -6.64 -0.65
C ILE A 368 10.91 -6.44 -0.61
N SER A 369 10.16 -7.39 -0.05
CA SER A 369 8.70 -7.32 -0.04
C SER A 369 8.12 -6.42 1.06
N GLU A 370 8.99 -5.96 1.98
CA GLU A 370 8.63 -4.94 2.96
C GLU A 370 9.85 -4.10 3.36
N CYS A 371 9.68 -2.78 3.33
CA CYS A 371 10.69 -1.86 3.85
C CYS A 371 10.06 -0.52 4.25
N SER A 372 10.73 0.20 5.16
CA SER A 372 10.36 1.56 5.53
C SER A 372 11.61 2.40 5.84
N ILE A 373 11.41 3.73 5.90
CA ILE A 373 12.46 4.70 6.22
C ILE A 373 12.56 5.03 7.71
N CYS A 374 11.59 4.60 8.51
CA CYS A 374 11.58 4.74 9.97
C CYS A 374 12.39 3.62 10.67
N ASP A 375 12.32 3.56 11.99
CA ASP A 375 12.88 2.44 12.77
C ASP A 375 11.97 1.19 12.74
N ALA A 376 12.49 0.07 13.23
CA ALA A 376 11.79 -1.23 13.17
C ALA A 376 10.55 -1.33 14.08
N SER A 377 10.22 -0.31 14.85
CA SER A 377 8.93 -0.27 15.54
C SER A 377 7.76 0.06 14.60
N GLY A 378 8.06 0.54 13.38
CA GLY A 378 7.07 1.04 12.43
C GLY A 378 6.50 2.41 12.79
N ASN A 379 6.92 2.99 13.93
CA ASN A 379 6.41 4.27 14.47
C ASN A 379 7.53 5.13 15.10
N GLY A 380 8.74 5.02 14.61
CA GLY A 380 9.89 5.75 15.14
C GLY A 380 10.40 6.82 14.21
N GLY A 381 11.58 7.34 14.56
CA GLY A 381 12.21 8.41 13.79
C GLY A 381 12.60 7.98 12.38
N ILE A 382 12.43 8.88 11.42
CA ILE A 382 12.89 8.71 10.04
C ILE A 382 14.40 8.95 9.96
N ASP A 383 15.13 8.04 9.29
CA ASP A 383 16.56 8.18 8.98
C ASP A 383 16.76 8.35 7.47
N TYR A 384 16.68 9.57 7.01
CA TYR A 384 16.83 9.90 5.58
C TYR A 384 18.21 9.54 5.02
N ALA A 385 19.28 9.63 5.83
CA ALA A 385 20.62 9.28 5.37
C ALA A 385 20.71 7.78 5.08
N SER A 386 20.26 6.95 6.01
CA SER A 386 20.19 5.51 5.82
C SER A 386 19.20 5.09 4.75
N ALA A 387 18.07 5.78 4.61
CA ALA A 387 17.09 5.54 3.55
C ALA A 387 17.72 5.73 2.16
N ASN A 388 18.52 6.79 1.98
CA ASN A 388 19.24 7.03 0.72
C ASN A 388 20.28 5.93 0.45
N GLU A 389 21.05 5.48 1.45
CA GLU A 389 21.97 4.36 1.30
C GLU A 389 21.25 3.07 0.88
N TRP A 390 20.05 2.83 1.41
CA TRP A 390 19.22 1.71 1.01
C TRP A 390 18.70 1.83 -0.42
N LEU A 391 18.23 3.01 -0.82
CA LEU A 391 17.79 3.26 -2.19
C LEU A 391 18.93 3.07 -3.20
N ASP A 392 20.12 3.59 -2.92
CA ASP A 392 21.31 3.39 -3.75
C ASP A 392 21.68 1.91 -3.83
N PHE A 393 21.62 1.19 -2.72
CA PHE A 393 21.91 -0.25 -2.68
C PHE A 393 20.90 -1.05 -3.51
N MET A 394 19.58 -0.79 -3.34
CA MET A 394 18.53 -1.47 -4.09
C MET A 394 18.61 -1.17 -5.59
N ASN A 395 18.85 0.09 -5.97
CA ASN A 395 18.99 0.48 -7.37
C ASN A 395 20.23 -0.14 -8.02
N SER A 396 21.38 -0.10 -7.35
CA SER A 396 22.64 -0.67 -7.86
C SER A 396 22.54 -2.17 -8.07
N ASN A 397 21.75 -2.87 -7.25
CA ASN A 397 21.52 -4.30 -7.36
C ASN A 397 20.25 -4.66 -8.13
N GLN A 398 19.47 -3.68 -8.60
CA GLN A 398 18.20 -3.85 -9.32
C GLN A 398 17.19 -4.71 -8.52
N LEU A 399 17.13 -4.48 -7.21
CA LEU A 399 16.21 -5.18 -6.31
C LEU A 399 14.83 -4.55 -6.38
N SER A 400 13.82 -5.37 -6.54
CA SER A 400 12.42 -4.97 -6.36
C SER A 400 12.14 -4.68 -4.89
N PHE A 401 11.29 -3.68 -4.60
CA PHE A 401 10.96 -3.32 -3.22
C PHE A 401 9.53 -2.79 -3.05
N ILE A 402 8.96 -3.04 -1.89
CA ILE A 402 7.61 -2.65 -1.48
C ILE A 402 7.70 -1.85 -0.18
N ALA A 403 7.18 -0.63 -0.20
CA ALA A 403 7.11 0.22 0.99
C ALA A 403 5.96 -0.22 1.91
N TRP A 404 6.19 -0.26 3.20
CA TRP A 404 5.19 -0.43 4.24
C TRP A 404 4.78 0.94 4.78
N SER A 405 3.51 1.34 4.84
CA SER A 405 2.30 0.71 4.29
C SER A 405 1.24 1.77 3.96
N LEU A 406 0.30 1.44 3.09
CA LEU A 406 -0.85 2.26 2.74
C LEU A 406 -1.92 2.10 3.82
N SER A 407 -2.04 3.09 4.69
CA SER A 407 -3.05 3.17 5.74
C SER A 407 -3.13 4.58 6.30
N ASN A 408 -4.15 4.86 7.13
CA ASN A 408 -4.21 6.07 7.96
C ASN A 408 -3.84 5.78 9.42
N LYS A 409 -3.11 4.72 9.66
CA LYS A 409 -2.58 4.42 10.99
C LYS A 409 -1.64 5.56 11.43
N ALA A 410 -1.78 6.00 12.66
CA ALA A 410 -0.94 7.06 13.22
C ALA A 410 0.45 6.52 13.56
N GLU A 411 1.24 6.18 12.54
CA GLU A 411 2.64 5.78 12.66
C GLU A 411 3.46 6.38 11.51
N THR A 412 4.78 6.35 11.66
CA THR A 412 5.71 7.04 10.76
C THR A 412 5.94 6.26 9.48
#